data_edd706ed0d7364131bcb5c67be91aa6d
#
_entry.id   edd706ed0d7364131bcb5c67be91aa6d
#
_cell.length_a   1.000
_cell.length_b   1.000
_cell.length_c   1.000
_cell.angle_alpha   90.00
_cell.angle_beta   90.00
_cell.angle_gamma   90.00
#
_symmetry.space_group_name_H-M   'P 1'
#
loop_
_entity.id
_entity.type
_entity.pdbx_description
1 polymer ?
#
loop_
_entity_poly.entity_id
_entity_poly.type
_entity_poly.pdbx_seq_one_letter_code
_entity_poly.pdbx_strand_id
1 'polypeptide(L)'
;MSNIQAKKFKKLQKELDYWQSELEYTQEILKEEHFKFEEYHRKYCEDNDIDLNKLNKDNREKVDQLIPKPAKQEVQFEDRTDEKYFKKIYKKIARKLHPDLGGDAEEFKKATSALREKNFQKILDICSKHDIIIEMSEELNKILEKQIKNVKQQINKEKSTYSWKMHLCGGNKLCKNVLVQKFLKQLFNYEGKK
;
A
#
# COMPACT_ATOMS: atom_id res chain seq x y z
N MET A 1 31.93 10.04 11.34
CA MET A 1 31.04 9.44 10.30
C MET A 1 31.57 9.77 8.92
N SER A 2 31.61 8.80 8.00
CA SER A 2 32.09 9.10 6.65
C SER A 2 31.03 9.92 5.89
N ASN A 3 31.47 10.93 5.15
CA ASN A 3 30.64 11.77 4.28
C ASN A 3 29.79 10.92 3.28
N ILE A 4 30.27 9.71 2.97
CA ILE A 4 29.62 8.75 2.08
C ILE A 4 28.31 8.20 2.68
N GLN A 5 28.26 7.86 3.98
CA GLN A 5 27.07 7.34 4.64
C GLN A 5 25.95 8.40 4.69
N ALA A 6 26.31 9.65 4.98
CA ALA A 6 25.34 10.74 4.97
C ALA A 6 24.79 11.03 3.57
N LYS A 7 25.65 10.96 2.52
CA LYS A 7 25.19 11.09 1.13
C LYS A 7 24.29 9.92 0.71
N LYS A 8 24.62 8.68 1.11
CA LYS A 8 23.78 7.49 0.84
C LYS A 8 22.42 7.62 1.50
N PHE A 9 22.37 8.03 2.77
CA PHE A 9 21.13 8.29 3.49
C PHE A 9 20.23 9.30 2.77
N LYS A 10 20.77 10.47 2.42
CA LYS A 10 20.00 11.51 1.69
C LYS A 10 19.48 11.02 0.35
N LYS A 11 20.26 10.19 -0.37
CA LYS A 11 19.80 9.59 -1.63
C LYS A 11 18.63 8.66 -1.40
N LEU A 12 18.74 7.75 -0.43
CA LEU A 12 17.68 6.79 -0.12
C LEU A 12 16.40 7.47 0.40
N GLN A 13 16.55 8.54 1.19
CA GLN A 13 15.41 9.33 1.64
C GLN A 13 14.64 9.92 0.45
N LYS A 14 15.33 10.60 -0.47
CA LYS A 14 14.69 11.14 -1.68
C LYS A 14 14.06 10.07 -2.56
N GLU A 15 14.68 8.89 -2.64
CA GLU A 15 14.14 7.76 -3.39
C GLU A 15 12.86 7.24 -2.72
N LEU A 16 12.82 7.16 -1.39
CA LEU A 16 11.63 6.77 -0.64
C LEU A 16 10.50 7.79 -0.83
N ASP A 17 10.79 9.09 -0.74
CA ASP A 17 9.81 10.17 -0.98
C ASP A 17 9.17 10.04 -2.36
N TYR A 18 10.00 9.83 -3.39
CA TYR A 18 9.52 9.64 -4.75
C TYR A 18 8.57 8.45 -4.87
N TRP A 19 8.94 7.28 -4.33
CA TRP A 19 8.11 6.09 -4.42
C TRP A 19 6.85 6.18 -3.58
N GLN A 20 6.86 6.91 -2.48
CA GLN A 20 5.65 7.17 -1.70
C GLN A 20 4.67 8.07 -2.47
N SER A 21 5.17 9.15 -3.07
CA SER A 21 4.34 10.00 -3.93
C SER A 21 3.75 9.23 -5.12
N GLU A 22 4.52 8.33 -5.73
CA GLU A 22 4.03 7.45 -6.80
C GLU A 22 2.94 6.48 -6.31
N LEU A 23 3.07 5.97 -5.08
CA LEU A 23 2.05 5.12 -4.47
C LEU A 23 0.75 5.90 -4.23
N GLU A 24 0.84 7.09 -3.64
CA GLU A 24 -0.30 7.97 -3.39
C GLU A 24 -1.02 8.31 -4.70
N TYR A 25 -0.28 8.72 -5.71
CA TYR A 25 -0.82 8.98 -7.05
C TYR A 25 -1.54 7.75 -7.64
N THR A 26 -0.91 6.56 -7.52
CA THR A 26 -1.51 5.31 -7.99
C THR A 26 -2.83 5.01 -7.26
N GLN A 27 -2.87 5.23 -5.95
CA GLN A 27 -4.05 4.99 -5.12
C GLN A 27 -5.18 6.00 -5.39
N GLU A 28 -4.86 7.26 -5.68
CA GLU A 28 -5.85 8.26 -6.09
C GLU A 28 -6.53 7.87 -7.40
N ILE A 29 -5.75 7.49 -8.40
CA ILE A 29 -6.31 6.98 -9.67
C ILE A 29 -7.23 5.78 -9.38
N LEU A 30 -6.78 4.83 -8.57
CA LEU A 30 -7.56 3.61 -8.30
C LEU A 30 -8.88 3.88 -7.58
N LYS A 31 -8.98 4.91 -6.75
CA LYS A 31 -10.26 5.28 -6.11
C LYS A 31 -11.35 5.54 -7.13
N GLU A 32 -11.04 6.27 -8.19
CA GLU A 32 -12.01 6.56 -9.27
C GLU A 32 -12.19 5.35 -10.19
N GLU A 33 -11.10 4.71 -10.57
CA GLU A 33 -11.12 3.63 -11.56
C GLU A 33 -11.80 2.35 -11.03
N HIS A 34 -11.85 2.13 -9.71
CA HIS A 34 -12.65 1.06 -9.13
C HIS A 34 -14.14 1.21 -9.46
N PHE A 35 -14.69 2.41 -9.26
CA PHE A 35 -16.08 2.69 -9.60
C PHE A 35 -16.34 2.53 -11.09
N LYS A 36 -15.48 3.10 -11.93
CA LYS A 36 -15.61 3.00 -13.39
C LYS A 36 -15.53 1.55 -13.88
N PHE A 37 -14.66 0.74 -13.26
CA PHE A 37 -14.57 -0.68 -13.57
C PHE A 37 -15.82 -1.43 -13.17
N GLU A 38 -16.36 -1.21 -11.96
CA GLU A 38 -17.61 -1.84 -11.50
C GLU A 38 -18.78 -1.49 -12.40
N GLU A 39 -18.96 -0.21 -12.72
CA GLU A 39 -20.03 0.26 -13.59
C GLU A 39 -19.92 -0.38 -14.99
N TYR A 40 -18.73 -0.32 -15.59
CA TYR A 40 -18.47 -0.90 -16.90
C TYR A 40 -18.71 -2.42 -16.91
N HIS A 41 -18.22 -3.11 -15.90
CA HIS A 41 -18.39 -4.56 -15.74
C HIS A 41 -19.86 -4.95 -15.62
N ARG A 42 -20.65 -4.23 -14.80
CA ARG A 42 -22.10 -4.47 -14.67
C ARG A 42 -22.81 -4.28 -16.00
N LYS A 43 -22.58 -3.14 -16.65
CA LYS A 43 -23.17 -2.85 -17.97
C LYS A 43 -22.78 -3.89 -19.01
N TYR A 44 -21.52 -4.29 -19.03
CA TYR A 44 -21.06 -5.35 -19.94
C TYR A 44 -21.83 -6.65 -19.72
N CYS A 45 -22.08 -7.03 -18.47
CA CYS A 45 -22.85 -8.24 -18.16
C CYS A 45 -24.31 -8.11 -18.57
N GLU A 46 -24.94 -6.97 -18.34
CA GLU A 46 -26.31 -6.68 -18.81
C GLU A 46 -26.41 -6.77 -20.34
N ASP A 47 -25.51 -6.10 -21.05
CA ASP A 47 -25.46 -6.06 -22.53
C ASP A 47 -25.23 -7.46 -23.16
N ASN A 48 -24.71 -8.44 -22.37
CA ASN A 48 -24.39 -9.78 -22.85
C ASN A 48 -25.22 -10.89 -22.17
N ASP A 49 -26.34 -10.54 -21.49
CA ASP A 49 -27.22 -11.49 -20.78
C ASP A 49 -26.49 -12.38 -19.77
N ILE A 50 -25.51 -11.82 -19.04
CA ILE A 50 -24.75 -12.51 -18.01
C ILE A 50 -25.36 -12.23 -16.63
N ASP A 51 -25.92 -13.24 -15.99
CA ASP A 51 -26.51 -13.12 -14.66
C ASP A 51 -25.43 -13.09 -13.57
N LEU A 52 -25.05 -11.87 -13.16
CA LEU A 52 -24.07 -11.64 -12.10
C LEU A 52 -24.52 -12.16 -10.72
N ASN A 53 -25.83 -12.16 -10.44
CA ASN A 53 -26.34 -12.65 -9.16
C ASN A 53 -26.13 -14.15 -9.04
N LYS A 54 -26.42 -14.87 -10.13
CA LYS A 54 -26.12 -16.30 -10.21
C LYS A 54 -24.66 -16.62 -10.07
N LEU A 55 -23.80 -15.90 -10.84
CA LEU A 55 -22.35 -16.09 -10.76
C LEU A 55 -21.80 -15.81 -9.36
N ASN A 56 -22.27 -14.76 -8.70
CA ASN A 56 -21.86 -14.43 -7.33
C ASN A 56 -22.31 -15.48 -6.31
N LYS A 57 -23.54 -16.02 -6.46
CA LYS A 57 -24.05 -17.09 -5.60
C LYS A 57 -23.20 -18.36 -5.75
N ASP A 58 -23.00 -18.81 -6.99
CA ASP A 58 -22.21 -19.99 -7.30
C ASP A 58 -20.74 -19.85 -6.79
N ASN A 59 -20.19 -18.65 -6.86
CA ASN A 59 -18.83 -18.38 -6.37
C ASN A 59 -18.76 -18.39 -4.84
N ARG A 60 -19.76 -17.82 -4.14
CA ARG A 60 -19.82 -17.85 -2.66
C ARG A 60 -19.93 -19.29 -2.15
N GLU A 61 -20.78 -20.10 -2.75
CA GLU A 61 -20.94 -21.51 -2.36
C GLU A 61 -19.63 -22.31 -2.52
N LYS A 62 -18.84 -22.00 -3.57
CA LYS A 62 -17.50 -22.60 -3.77
C LYS A 62 -16.48 -22.09 -2.74
N VAL A 63 -16.49 -20.79 -2.46
CA VAL A 63 -15.56 -20.16 -1.51
C VAL A 63 -15.86 -20.65 -0.09
N ASP A 64 -17.12 -20.75 0.32
CA ASP A 64 -17.50 -21.26 1.65
C ASP A 64 -17.10 -22.74 1.85
N GLN A 65 -17.00 -23.53 0.77
CA GLN A 65 -16.49 -24.90 0.82
C GLN A 65 -14.96 -24.99 0.90
N LEU A 66 -14.24 -23.95 0.44
CA LEU A 66 -12.79 -23.97 0.31
C LEU A 66 -12.03 -23.22 1.42
N ILE A 67 -12.73 -22.39 2.21
CA ILE A 67 -12.05 -21.62 3.28
C ILE A 67 -12.08 -22.42 4.58
N PRO A 68 -10.95 -22.95 5.04
CA PRO A 68 -10.79 -23.27 6.45
C PRO A 68 -10.99 -21.97 7.24
N LYS A 69 -11.81 -22.01 8.31
CA LYS A 69 -12.03 -20.84 9.20
C LYS A 69 -10.72 -20.14 9.44
N PRO A 70 -10.64 -18.81 9.24
CA PRO A 70 -9.37 -18.10 9.34
C PRO A 70 -8.77 -18.33 10.72
N ALA A 71 -7.66 -19.04 10.79
CA ALA A 71 -6.80 -18.98 11.92
C ALA A 71 -6.42 -17.50 12.09
N LYS A 72 -6.59 -16.95 13.29
CA LYS A 72 -6.17 -15.58 13.61
C LYS A 72 -4.74 -15.42 13.12
N GLN A 73 -4.55 -14.70 12.02
CA GLN A 73 -3.22 -14.34 11.57
C GLN A 73 -2.67 -13.35 12.59
N GLU A 74 -1.90 -13.85 13.54
CA GLU A 74 -0.97 -13.02 14.28
C GLU A 74 -0.02 -12.43 13.26
N VAL A 75 -0.01 -11.11 13.17
CA VAL A 75 0.94 -10.36 12.35
C VAL A 75 2.33 -10.66 12.88
N GLN A 76 3.00 -11.64 12.29
CA GLN A 76 4.37 -11.98 12.63
C GLN A 76 5.28 -10.81 12.23
N PHE A 77 5.95 -10.24 13.21
CA PHE A 77 6.98 -9.23 13.02
C PHE A 77 8.20 -9.90 12.38
N GLU A 78 8.39 -9.73 11.08
CA GLU A 78 9.46 -10.40 10.34
C GLU A 78 10.88 -9.91 10.68
N ASP A 79 11.05 -8.82 11.45
CA ASP A 79 12.41 -8.34 11.75
C ASP A 79 12.52 -7.59 13.09
N ARG A 80 13.12 -8.26 14.07
CA ARG A 80 13.37 -7.69 15.41
C ARG A 80 14.36 -6.51 15.41
N THR A 81 15.14 -6.36 14.32
CA THR A 81 16.14 -5.30 14.18
C THR A 81 15.48 -3.96 13.87
N ASP A 82 14.51 -3.96 12.96
CA ASP A 82 13.73 -2.78 12.62
C ASP A 82 12.98 -2.26 13.85
N GLU A 83 12.38 -3.16 14.63
CA GLU A 83 11.61 -2.80 15.83
C GLU A 83 12.48 -2.10 16.90
N LYS A 84 13.70 -2.59 17.14
CA LYS A 84 14.63 -1.95 18.08
C LYS A 84 15.01 -0.53 17.64
N TYR A 85 15.24 -0.36 16.34
CA TYR A 85 15.57 0.94 15.76
C TYR A 85 14.40 1.93 15.88
N PHE A 86 13.20 1.49 15.53
CA PHE A 86 11.98 2.28 15.69
C PHE A 86 11.72 2.68 17.14
N LYS A 87 11.89 1.77 18.10
CA LYS A 87 11.78 2.09 19.53
C LYS A 87 12.81 3.13 19.98
N LYS A 88 14.03 3.11 19.41
CA LYS A 88 15.08 4.09 19.73
C LYS A 88 14.70 5.49 19.23
N ILE A 89 14.18 5.59 18.01
CA ILE A 89 13.69 6.85 17.44
C ILE A 89 12.48 7.36 18.23
N TYR A 90 11.51 6.48 18.52
CA TYR A 90 10.33 6.86 19.30
C TYR A 90 10.68 7.46 20.65
N LYS A 91 11.64 6.89 21.38
CA LYS A 91 12.11 7.47 22.63
C LYS A 91 12.64 8.90 22.47
N LYS A 92 13.32 9.20 21.35
CA LYS A 92 13.80 10.56 21.05
C LYS A 92 12.62 11.50 20.76
N ILE A 93 11.66 11.05 19.96
CA ILE A 93 10.43 11.80 19.65
C ILE A 93 9.63 12.06 20.93
N ALA A 94 9.39 11.03 21.73
CA ALA A 94 8.63 11.15 22.97
C ALA A 94 9.26 12.15 23.95
N ARG A 95 10.57 12.14 24.10
CA ARG A 95 11.27 13.12 24.97
C ARG A 95 11.09 14.57 24.51
N LYS A 96 10.90 14.81 23.23
CA LYS A 96 10.80 16.17 22.66
C LYS A 96 9.35 16.63 22.48
N LEU A 97 8.44 15.72 22.15
CA LEU A 97 7.07 16.04 21.75
C LEU A 97 5.99 15.57 22.73
N HIS A 98 6.36 14.86 23.82
CA HIS A 98 5.35 14.38 24.77
C HIS A 98 4.64 15.55 25.46
N PRO A 99 3.28 15.56 25.50
CA PRO A 99 2.52 16.64 26.12
C PRO A 99 2.90 16.92 27.57
N ASP A 100 3.16 15.87 28.38
CA ASP A 100 3.55 16.00 29.78
C ASP A 100 4.92 16.68 29.96
N LEU A 101 5.72 16.78 28.90
CA LEU A 101 7.00 17.48 28.88
C LEU A 101 6.92 18.85 28.18
N GLY A 102 5.71 19.35 27.92
CA GLY A 102 5.47 20.62 27.25
C GLY A 102 5.62 20.55 25.72
N GLY A 103 5.61 19.35 25.15
CA GLY A 103 5.67 19.15 23.70
C GLY A 103 4.33 19.30 22.99
N ASP A 104 4.36 19.26 21.66
CA ASP A 104 3.18 19.38 20.80
C ASP A 104 2.39 18.07 20.77
N ALA A 105 1.21 18.06 21.37
CA ALA A 105 0.33 16.90 21.47
C ALA A 105 -0.15 16.36 20.10
N GLU A 106 -0.40 17.26 19.13
CA GLU A 106 -0.81 16.83 17.78
C GLU A 106 0.32 16.16 17.03
N GLU A 107 1.51 16.74 17.06
CA GLU A 107 2.69 16.17 16.43
C GLU A 107 3.11 14.85 17.09
N PHE A 108 2.96 14.75 18.42
CA PHE A 108 3.18 13.50 19.14
C PHE A 108 2.17 12.41 18.71
N LYS A 109 0.90 12.77 18.52
CA LYS A 109 -0.15 11.87 18.02
C LYS A 109 0.17 11.39 16.59
N LYS A 110 0.59 12.31 15.71
CA LYS A 110 1.03 11.97 14.34
C LYS A 110 2.22 11.01 14.36
N ALA A 111 3.22 11.27 15.20
CA ALA A 111 4.38 10.40 15.33
C ALA A 111 4.00 8.99 15.84
N THR A 112 3.09 8.91 16.82
CA THR A 112 2.61 7.64 17.35
C THR A 112 1.83 6.84 16.29
N SER A 113 1.01 7.51 15.46
CA SER A 113 0.31 6.90 14.34
C SER A 113 1.28 6.38 13.29
N ALA A 114 2.26 7.21 12.89
CA ALA A 114 3.28 6.85 11.92
C ALA A 114 4.11 5.63 12.36
N LEU A 115 4.41 5.52 13.66
CA LEU A 115 5.07 4.36 14.24
C LEU A 115 4.22 3.09 14.18
N ARG A 116 2.93 3.21 14.50
CA ARG A 116 1.97 2.09 14.42
C ARG A 116 1.81 1.60 12.98
N GLU A 117 1.74 2.53 12.05
CA GLU A 117 1.63 2.28 10.62
C GLU A 117 2.97 1.82 10.00
N LYS A 118 4.07 1.85 10.77
CA LYS A 118 5.44 1.62 10.29
C LYS A 118 5.81 2.53 9.11
N ASN A 119 5.23 3.72 9.05
CA ASN A 119 5.51 4.71 8.01
C ASN A 119 6.78 5.49 8.38
N PHE A 120 7.90 4.96 7.92
CA PHE A 120 9.22 5.50 8.26
C PHE A 120 9.43 6.91 7.71
N GLN A 121 8.84 7.22 6.55
CA GLN A 121 8.94 8.55 5.96
C GLN A 121 8.32 9.61 6.87
N LYS A 122 7.06 9.41 7.30
CA LYS A 122 6.40 10.32 8.25
C LYS A 122 7.22 10.51 9.55
N ILE A 123 7.88 9.46 10.01
CA ILE A 123 8.75 9.53 11.19
C ILE A 123 9.98 10.41 10.91
N LEU A 124 10.62 10.27 9.74
CA LEU A 124 11.76 11.09 9.35
C LEU A 124 11.38 12.56 9.20
N ASP A 125 10.21 12.84 8.61
CA ASP A 125 9.68 14.20 8.42
C ASP A 125 9.44 14.88 9.76
N ILE A 126 8.81 14.18 10.72
CA ILE A 126 8.61 14.68 12.08
C ILE A 126 9.95 14.93 12.77
N CYS A 127 10.91 14.01 12.62
CA CYS A 127 12.24 14.20 13.19
C CYS A 127 12.96 15.42 12.60
N SER A 128 12.85 15.62 11.28
CA SER A 128 13.42 16.77 10.59
C SER A 128 12.76 18.09 11.03
N LYS A 129 11.43 18.11 11.09
CA LYS A 129 10.63 19.29 11.49
C LYS A 129 10.96 19.76 12.90
N HIS A 130 11.28 18.83 13.79
CA HIS A 130 11.54 19.12 15.19
C HIS A 130 13.02 19.01 15.58
N ASP A 131 13.93 19.05 14.63
CA ASP A 131 15.38 18.96 14.86
C ASP A 131 15.82 17.77 15.73
N ILE A 132 15.12 16.63 15.56
CA ILE A 132 15.44 15.38 16.26
C ILE A 132 16.56 14.67 15.50
N ILE A 133 17.75 14.65 16.07
CA ILE A 133 18.92 14.05 15.42
C ILE A 133 18.81 12.54 15.39
N ILE A 134 18.76 11.98 14.18
CA ILE A 134 18.81 10.54 13.91
C ILE A 134 20.25 10.17 13.56
N GLU A 135 20.79 9.15 14.21
CA GLU A 135 22.11 8.62 13.86
C GLU A 135 22.06 7.95 12.49
N MET A 136 22.82 8.51 11.54
CA MET A 136 22.95 7.93 10.20
C MET A 136 23.86 6.71 10.27
N SER A 137 23.27 5.52 10.37
CA SER A 137 23.99 4.24 10.44
C SER A 137 23.76 3.43 9.17
N GLU A 138 24.56 2.40 8.98
CA GLU A 138 24.34 1.44 7.89
C GLU A 138 23.02 0.66 8.08
N GLU A 139 22.62 0.40 9.33
CA GLU A 139 21.33 -0.20 9.68
C GLU A 139 20.17 0.65 9.18
N LEU A 140 20.24 1.98 9.38
CA LEU A 140 19.24 2.91 8.89
C LEU A 140 19.13 2.86 7.36
N ASN A 141 20.24 2.81 6.66
CA ASN A 141 20.25 2.69 5.20
C ASN A 141 19.59 1.38 4.74
N LYS A 142 19.85 0.26 5.42
CA LYS A 142 19.19 -1.03 5.14
C LYS A 142 17.68 -0.97 5.38
N ILE A 143 17.25 -0.28 6.44
CA ILE A 143 15.81 -0.06 6.72
C ILE A 143 15.17 0.74 5.57
N LEU A 144 15.80 1.82 5.11
CA LEU A 144 15.29 2.61 3.99
C LEU A 144 15.22 1.80 2.69
N GLU A 145 16.25 1.02 2.37
CA GLU A 145 16.26 0.14 1.20
C GLU A 145 15.11 -0.89 1.25
N LYS A 146 14.85 -1.45 2.42
CA LYS A 146 13.71 -2.36 2.64
C LYS A 146 12.37 -1.66 2.46
N GLN A 147 12.22 -0.45 3.01
CA GLN A 147 10.99 0.34 2.85
C GLN A 147 10.74 0.69 1.38
N ILE A 148 11.75 1.13 0.65
CA ILE A 148 11.66 1.39 -0.80
C ILE A 148 11.21 0.14 -1.54
N LYS A 149 11.79 -1.02 -1.24
CA LYS A 149 11.38 -2.29 -1.84
C LYS A 149 9.92 -2.61 -1.56
N ASN A 150 9.46 -2.42 -0.33
CA ASN A 150 8.08 -2.68 0.07
C ASN A 150 7.09 -1.76 -0.66
N VAL A 151 7.39 -0.46 -0.74
CA VAL A 151 6.57 0.51 -1.46
C VAL A 151 6.50 0.16 -2.96
N LYS A 152 7.62 -0.19 -3.58
CA LYS A 152 7.65 -0.65 -4.98
C LYS A 152 6.79 -1.91 -5.20
N GLN A 153 6.84 -2.86 -4.28
CA GLN A 153 6.00 -4.07 -4.34
C GLN A 153 4.51 -3.72 -4.21
N GLN A 154 4.17 -2.79 -3.32
CA GLN A 154 2.80 -2.34 -3.17
C GLN A 154 2.29 -1.66 -4.43
N ILE A 155 3.07 -0.75 -5.04
CA ILE A 155 2.72 -0.12 -6.33
C ILE A 155 2.50 -1.17 -7.41
N ASN A 156 3.37 -2.18 -7.52
CA ASN A 156 3.21 -3.25 -8.49
C ASN A 156 1.93 -4.06 -8.25
N LYS A 157 1.57 -4.31 -6.98
CA LYS A 157 0.32 -4.98 -6.61
C LYS A 157 -0.89 -4.14 -7.03
N GLU A 158 -0.90 -2.84 -6.72
CA GLU A 158 -1.96 -1.91 -7.11
C GLU A 158 -2.10 -1.84 -8.66
N LYS A 159 -0.98 -1.72 -9.37
CA LYS A 159 -0.95 -1.69 -10.85
C LYS A 159 -1.29 -3.04 -11.50
N SER A 160 -1.32 -4.13 -10.74
CA SER A 160 -1.77 -5.44 -11.24
C SER A 160 -3.29 -5.61 -11.26
N THR A 161 -4.04 -4.75 -10.57
CA THR A 161 -5.50 -4.81 -10.45
C THR A 161 -6.22 -4.60 -11.79
N TYR A 162 -7.44 -5.10 -11.89
CA TYR A 162 -8.27 -4.90 -13.08
C TYR A 162 -8.66 -3.46 -13.27
N SER A 163 -8.87 -2.70 -12.20
CA SER A 163 -9.16 -1.26 -12.25
C SER A 163 -8.00 -0.47 -12.85
N TRP A 164 -6.77 -0.77 -12.47
CA TRP A 164 -5.60 -0.16 -13.10
C TRP A 164 -5.47 -0.50 -14.58
N LYS A 165 -5.68 -1.77 -14.94
CA LYS A 165 -5.67 -2.21 -16.33
C LYS A 165 -6.79 -1.54 -17.14
N MET A 166 -7.95 -1.28 -16.53
CA MET A 166 -9.04 -0.52 -17.13
C MET A 166 -8.64 0.93 -17.41
N HIS A 167 -7.95 1.56 -16.46
CA HIS A 167 -7.38 2.90 -16.65
C HIS A 167 -6.45 2.95 -17.87
N LEU A 168 -5.57 1.97 -18.02
CA LEU A 168 -4.66 1.88 -19.18
C LEU A 168 -5.38 1.66 -20.52
N CYS A 169 -6.58 1.07 -20.50
CA CYS A 169 -7.41 0.96 -21.72
C CYS A 169 -7.95 2.31 -22.22
N GLY A 170 -7.99 3.34 -21.36
CA GLY A 170 -8.50 4.67 -21.71
C GLY A 170 -9.91 4.61 -22.30
N GLY A 171 -10.11 5.22 -23.49
CA GLY A 171 -11.36 5.19 -24.23
C GLY A 171 -11.61 3.92 -25.05
N ASN A 172 -10.66 2.98 -25.12
CA ASN A 172 -10.75 1.82 -26.02
C ASN A 172 -11.74 0.76 -25.49
N LYS A 173 -12.95 0.73 -26.10
CA LYS A 173 -14.02 -0.21 -25.73
C LYS A 173 -13.62 -1.68 -25.90
N LEU A 174 -12.87 -2.01 -26.93
CA LEU A 174 -12.44 -3.38 -27.20
C LEU A 174 -11.47 -3.90 -26.15
N CYS A 175 -10.51 -3.06 -25.73
CA CYS A 175 -9.60 -3.33 -24.62
C CYS A 175 -10.38 -3.60 -23.32
N LYS A 176 -11.35 -2.74 -23.00
CA LYS A 176 -12.19 -2.89 -21.80
C LYS A 176 -13.01 -4.18 -21.82
N ASN A 177 -13.62 -4.52 -22.97
CA ASN A 177 -14.39 -5.76 -23.10
C ASN A 177 -13.52 -7.00 -22.87
N VAL A 178 -12.34 -7.07 -23.48
CA VAL A 178 -11.37 -8.17 -23.26
C VAL A 178 -10.95 -8.26 -21.81
N LEU A 179 -10.78 -7.12 -21.15
CA LEU A 179 -10.41 -7.07 -19.74
C LEU A 179 -11.51 -7.63 -18.84
N VAL A 180 -12.77 -7.25 -19.09
CA VAL A 180 -13.94 -7.77 -18.34
C VAL A 180 -14.11 -9.27 -18.58
N GLN A 181 -13.94 -9.76 -19.80
CA GLN A 181 -13.97 -11.20 -20.09
C GLN A 181 -12.92 -11.97 -19.29
N LYS A 182 -11.67 -11.44 -19.23
CA LYS A 182 -10.60 -12.04 -18.42
C LYS A 182 -10.96 -12.03 -16.93
N PHE A 183 -11.55 -10.95 -16.43
CA PHE A 183 -12.01 -10.84 -15.05
C PHE A 183 -13.08 -11.89 -14.73
N LEU A 184 -14.09 -12.01 -15.60
CA LEU A 184 -15.17 -12.99 -15.44
C LEU A 184 -14.64 -14.43 -15.48
N LYS A 185 -13.71 -14.72 -16.40
CA LYS A 185 -13.05 -16.02 -16.48
C LYS A 185 -12.26 -16.32 -15.21
N GLN A 186 -11.47 -15.37 -14.73
CA GLN A 186 -10.61 -15.59 -13.56
C GLN A 186 -11.40 -15.73 -12.27
N LEU A 187 -12.45 -14.90 -12.07
CA LEU A 187 -13.21 -14.88 -10.81
C LEU A 187 -14.30 -15.93 -10.75
N PHE A 188 -14.99 -16.16 -11.87
CA PHE A 188 -16.18 -17.00 -11.94
C PHE A 188 -16.02 -18.26 -12.81
N ASN A 189 -14.84 -18.44 -13.41
CA ASN A 189 -14.60 -19.49 -14.42
C ASN A 189 -15.60 -19.43 -15.60
N TYR A 190 -16.07 -18.21 -15.93
CA TYR A 190 -17.03 -17.98 -16.98
C TYR A 190 -16.33 -17.90 -18.34
N GLU A 191 -16.70 -18.76 -19.29
CA GLU A 191 -16.06 -18.83 -20.62
C GLU A 191 -16.84 -18.11 -21.74
N GLY A 192 -17.93 -17.40 -21.41
CA GLY A 192 -18.77 -16.76 -22.42
C GLY A 192 -19.69 -17.75 -23.14
N LYS A 193 -20.78 -17.25 -23.76
CA LYS A 193 -21.54 -18.04 -24.74
C LYS A 193 -20.68 -18.11 -26.02
N LYS A 194 -20.37 -19.33 -26.49
CA LYS A 194 -19.79 -19.56 -27.82
C LYS A 194 -20.74 -19.09 -28.89
#